data_2b41aa793f7b7da64bd86c4e7475df52
#
_entry.id   2b41aa793f7b7da64bd86c4e7475df52
#
_cell.length_a   1.000
_cell.length_b   1.000
_cell.length_c   1.000
_cell.angle_alpha   90.00
_cell.angle_beta   90.00
_cell.angle_gamma   90.00
#
_symmetry.space_group_name_H-M   'P 1'
#
loop_
_entity.id
_entity.type
_entity.pdbx_description
1 polymer ?
#
loop_
_entity_poly.entity_id
_entity_poly.type
_entity_poly.pdbx_seq_one_letter_code
_entity_poly.pdbx_strand_id
1 'polypeptide(L)'
;MIRTHNAGSLRPEHVGTPVTLAGWVAKRRDLGGVAFLDLRDASGIVQVVVRDDILETSGAHALRNEYCISVTGVVEARSADTVNPALATGEIEVAASGLEVLNPSAPLPFQLDERTTVNEDARLKHRYLDLRRGRMHDALVLRSAVTRAIRETLDGLEFYDIETPTLTRSTPEGARDFVVPARLHPGSWYALPQSPQLFKQLLMVAGMERYYQIARCYRDEDFRADR
;
A
#
# COMPACT_ATOMS: atom_id res chain seq x y z
N MET A 1 -8.34 -1.80 -20.93
CA MET A 1 -7.48 -1.16 -19.88
C MET A 1 -8.42 -0.41 -18.95
N ILE A 2 -8.35 -0.63 -17.64
CA ILE A 2 -9.31 -0.04 -16.67
C ILE A 2 -9.10 1.48 -16.50
N ARG A 3 -7.90 1.97 -16.76
CA ARG A 3 -7.53 3.39 -16.67
C ARG A 3 -6.44 3.75 -17.68
N THR A 4 -6.45 4.99 -18.15
CA THR A 4 -5.41 5.55 -19.03
C THR A 4 -4.28 6.22 -18.22
N HIS A 5 -4.64 6.86 -17.10
CA HIS A 5 -3.74 7.61 -16.24
C HIS A 5 -3.95 7.24 -14.76
N ASN A 6 -2.93 7.49 -13.94
CA ASN A 6 -3.08 7.45 -12.50
C ASN A 6 -3.65 8.79 -12.00
N ALA A 7 -4.56 8.74 -11.02
CA ALA A 7 -5.26 9.93 -10.51
C ALA A 7 -4.29 10.99 -9.96
N GLY A 8 -3.34 10.59 -9.12
CA GLY A 8 -2.38 11.51 -8.51
C GLY A 8 -1.23 11.96 -9.42
N SER A 9 -1.12 11.41 -10.65
CA SER A 9 -0.05 11.79 -11.60
C SER A 9 -0.44 12.92 -12.55
N LEU A 10 -1.70 13.32 -12.59
CA LEU A 10 -2.18 14.40 -13.45
C LEU A 10 -1.59 15.75 -13.04
N ARG A 11 -1.27 16.58 -14.02
CA ARG A 11 -0.65 17.91 -13.86
C ARG A 11 -1.23 18.89 -14.86
N PRO A 12 -0.94 20.20 -14.77
CA PRO A 12 -1.43 21.21 -15.71
C PRO A 12 -1.13 20.93 -17.19
N GLU A 13 -0.05 20.21 -17.49
CA GLU A 13 0.27 19.82 -18.87
C GLU A 13 -0.74 18.84 -19.48
N HIS A 14 -1.58 18.20 -18.67
CA HIS A 14 -2.64 17.29 -19.14
C HIS A 14 -3.96 18.00 -19.44
N VAL A 15 -4.06 19.32 -19.25
CA VAL A 15 -5.30 20.08 -19.54
C VAL A 15 -5.72 19.86 -20.98
N GLY A 16 -7.03 19.56 -21.19
CA GLY A 16 -7.60 19.20 -22.48
C GLY A 16 -7.48 17.71 -22.85
N THR A 17 -6.72 16.92 -22.08
CA THR A 17 -6.55 15.47 -22.34
C THR A 17 -7.78 14.69 -21.89
N PRO A 18 -8.37 13.81 -22.74
CA PRO A 18 -9.38 12.85 -22.32
C PRO A 18 -8.72 11.74 -21.49
N VAL A 19 -9.30 11.44 -20.35
CA VAL A 19 -8.79 10.44 -19.42
C VAL A 19 -9.85 9.46 -18.97
N THR A 20 -9.43 8.23 -18.68
CA THR A 20 -10.19 7.26 -17.89
C THR A 20 -9.40 7.00 -16.61
N LEU A 21 -10.04 7.24 -15.48
CA LEU A 21 -9.47 7.04 -14.15
C LEU A 21 -10.24 5.93 -13.44
N ALA A 22 -9.56 5.19 -12.57
CA ALA A 22 -10.19 4.23 -11.66
C ALA A 22 -9.57 4.36 -10.28
N GLY A 23 -10.41 4.36 -9.24
CA GLY A 23 -9.97 4.58 -7.87
C GLY A 23 -11.11 4.51 -6.88
N TRP A 24 -10.83 4.96 -5.67
CA TRP A 24 -11.78 5.01 -4.56
C TRP A 24 -12.23 6.42 -4.28
N VAL A 25 -13.52 6.60 -3.97
CA VAL A 25 -14.09 7.88 -3.52
C VAL A 25 -13.56 8.16 -2.11
N ALA A 26 -12.55 9.01 -1.98
CA ALA A 26 -12.01 9.38 -0.68
C ALA A 26 -12.96 10.36 0.04
N LYS A 27 -13.57 11.27 -0.69
CA LYS A 27 -14.54 12.23 -0.17
C LYS A 27 -15.51 12.66 -1.28
N ARG A 28 -16.76 12.88 -0.89
CA ARG A 28 -17.78 13.49 -1.73
C ARG A 28 -18.29 14.78 -1.09
N ARG A 29 -18.58 15.77 -1.91
CA ARG A 29 -19.20 17.05 -1.55
C ARG A 29 -20.20 17.42 -2.62
N ASP A 30 -21.39 17.85 -2.21
CA ASP A 30 -22.42 18.33 -3.13
C ASP A 30 -22.60 19.84 -2.93
N LEU A 31 -22.62 20.58 -4.02
CA LEU A 31 -22.81 22.03 -4.01
C LEU A 31 -23.57 22.46 -5.27
N GLY A 32 -24.80 22.98 -5.09
CA GLY A 32 -25.56 23.63 -6.16
C GLY A 32 -25.83 22.75 -7.38
N GLY A 33 -26.11 21.44 -7.20
CA GLY A 33 -26.37 20.52 -8.31
C GLY A 33 -25.12 19.90 -8.94
N VAL A 34 -23.93 20.17 -8.37
CA VAL A 34 -22.66 19.58 -8.79
C VAL A 34 -22.11 18.70 -7.68
N ALA A 35 -21.65 17.50 -8.02
CA ALA A 35 -20.91 16.65 -7.09
C ALA A 35 -19.41 16.75 -7.34
N PHE A 36 -18.67 17.02 -6.27
CA PHE A 36 -17.20 17.00 -6.26
C PHE A 36 -16.75 15.73 -5.57
N LEU A 37 -15.97 14.91 -6.28
CA LEU A 37 -15.42 13.66 -5.78
C LEU A 37 -13.90 13.79 -5.68
N ASP A 38 -13.35 13.54 -4.51
CA ASP A 38 -11.91 13.32 -4.36
C ASP A 38 -11.64 11.85 -4.71
N LEU A 39 -11.21 11.59 -5.94
CA LEU A 39 -10.87 10.24 -6.42
C LEU A 39 -9.43 9.92 -6.05
N ARG A 40 -9.24 8.85 -5.30
CA ARG A 40 -7.92 8.40 -4.82
C ARG A 40 -7.52 7.08 -5.47
N ASP A 41 -6.28 7.01 -5.90
CA ASP A 41 -5.59 5.75 -6.23
C ASP A 41 -4.25 5.65 -5.47
N ALA A 42 -3.39 4.70 -5.84
CA ALA A 42 -2.08 4.52 -5.21
C ALA A 42 -1.10 5.68 -5.46
N SER A 43 -1.34 6.52 -6.46
CA SER A 43 -0.47 7.65 -6.82
C SER A 43 -0.86 8.96 -6.12
N GLY A 44 -2.09 9.05 -5.58
CA GLY A 44 -2.60 10.24 -4.93
C GLY A 44 -4.08 10.50 -5.19
N ILE A 45 -4.47 11.77 -5.13
CA ILE A 45 -5.86 12.21 -5.23
C ILE A 45 -6.00 13.21 -6.37
N VAL A 46 -7.11 13.14 -7.11
CA VAL A 46 -7.56 14.18 -8.03
C VAL A 46 -9.03 14.52 -7.76
N GLN A 47 -9.40 15.78 -7.91
CA GLN A 47 -10.81 16.19 -7.88
C GLN A 47 -11.49 15.82 -9.20
N VAL A 48 -12.63 15.16 -9.10
CA VAL A 48 -13.55 14.90 -10.22
C VAL A 48 -14.81 15.73 -10.01
N VAL A 49 -15.25 16.40 -11.06
CA VAL A 49 -16.46 17.22 -11.04
C VAL A 49 -17.53 16.52 -11.87
N VAL A 50 -18.65 16.20 -11.24
CA VAL A 50 -19.81 15.54 -11.90
C VAL A 50 -20.96 16.53 -11.93
N ARG A 51 -21.37 16.92 -13.14
CA ARG A 51 -22.39 17.95 -13.38
C ARG A 51 -23.60 17.33 -14.10
N ASP A 52 -24.73 18.01 -14.01
CA ASP A 52 -25.93 17.84 -14.84
C ASP A 52 -26.39 16.38 -15.09
N ASP A 53 -26.60 16.01 -16.32
CA ASP A 53 -27.09 14.69 -16.73
C ASP A 53 -26.24 13.52 -16.21
N ILE A 54 -24.93 13.72 -16.05
CA ILE A 54 -24.05 12.68 -15.51
C ILE A 54 -24.36 12.46 -14.03
N LEU A 55 -24.67 13.51 -13.28
CA LEU A 55 -25.04 13.41 -11.88
C LEU A 55 -26.35 12.60 -11.70
N GLU A 56 -27.32 12.82 -12.56
CA GLU A 56 -28.63 12.14 -12.49
C GLU A 56 -28.54 10.68 -12.95
N THR A 57 -27.83 10.42 -14.04
CA THR A 57 -27.84 9.10 -14.72
C THR A 57 -26.81 8.13 -14.14
N SER A 58 -25.70 8.62 -13.59
CA SER A 58 -24.60 7.78 -13.10
C SER A 58 -24.81 7.17 -11.71
N GLY A 59 -25.86 7.57 -10.98
CA GLY A 59 -26.06 7.19 -9.60
C GLY A 59 -25.04 7.84 -8.64
N ALA A 60 -24.40 8.93 -9.05
CA ALA A 60 -23.40 9.63 -8.24
C ALA A 60 -23.95 10.12 -6.89
N HIS A 61 -25.27 10.35 -6.79
CA HIS A 61 -25.96 10.67 -5.53
C HIS A 61 -25.85 9.58 -4.46
N ALA A 62 -25.70 8.31 -4.87
CA ALA A 62 -25.60 7.16 -3.96
C ALA A 62 -24.16 6.84 -3.56
N LEU A 63 -23.15 7.51 -4.15
CA LEU A 63 -21.75 7.26 -3.87
C LEU A 63 -21.42 7.55 -2.40
N ARG A 64 -20.73 6.61 -1.79
CA ARG A 64 -20.18 6.72 -0.43
C ARG A 64 -18.67 6.62 -0.47
N ASN A 65 -18.05 6.99 0.65
CA ASN A 65 -16.61 6.85 0.80
C ASN A 65 -16.18 5.40 0.54
N GLU A 66 -15.03 5.26 -0.12
CA GLU A 66 -14.40 3.99 -0.49
C GLU A 66 -15.17 3.15 -1.53
N TYR A 67 -16.23 3.67 -2.15
CA TYR A 67 -16.75 3.06 -3.38
C TYR A 67 -15.63 3.09 -4.44
N CYS A 68 -15.44 1.96 -5.12
CA CYS A 68 -14.53 1.87 -6.26
C CYS A 68 -15.28 2.27 -7.51
N ILE A 69 -14.78 3.28 -8.21
CA ILE A 69 -15.43 3.83 -9.40
C ILE A 69 -14.46 3.94 -10.57
N SER A 70 -15.00 3.92 -11.77
CA SER A 70 -14.34 4.35 -13.01
C SER A 70 -14.97 5.66 -13.47
N VAL A 71 -14.13 6.60 -13.89
CA VAL A 71 -14.56 7.91 -14.40
C VAL A 71 -13.90 8.16 -15.74
N THR A 72 -14.69 8.51 -16.75
CA THR A 72 -14.21 9.08 -18.00
C THR A 72 -14.48 10.58 -17.99
N GLY A 73 -13.55 11.36 -18.54
CA GLY A 73 -13.70 12.81 -18.56
C GLY A 73 -12.53 13.50 -19.22
N VAL A 74 -12.50 14.82 -19.10
CA VAL A 74 -11.43 15.68 -19.61
C VAL A 74 -10.79 16.42 -18.47
N VAL A 75 -9.47 16.54 -18.50
CA VAL A 75 -8.73 17.34 -17.52
C VAL A 75 -8.95 18.82 -17.79
N GLU A 76 -9.39 19.56 -16.80
CA GLU A 76 -9.60 21.01 -16.84
C GLU A 76 -8.70 21.73 -15.85
N ALA A 77 -8.31 22.97 -16.17
CA ALA A 77 -7.65 23.85 -15.22
C ALA A 77 -8.69 24.39 -14.21
N ARG A 78 -8.32 24.42 -12.94
CA ARG A 78 -9.16 25.06 -11.92
C ARG A 78 -9.01 26.58 -11.98
N SER A 79 -10.08 27.29 -11.63
CA SER A 79 -9.99 28.75 -11.48
C SER A 79 -9.02 29.10 -10.35
N ALA A 80 -8.38 30.27 -10.44
CA ALA A 80 -7.39 30.72 -9.46
C ALA A 80 -7.90 30.68 -8.01
N ASP A 81 -9.19 30.98 -7.80
CA ASP A 81 -9.84 31.00 -6.49
C ASP A 81 -10.10 29.59 -5.93
N THR A 82 -10.03 28.57 -6.76
CA THR A 82 -10.33 27.16 -6.39
C THR A 82 -9.11 26.25 -6.37
N VAL A 83 -7.91 26.78 -6.69
CA VAL A 83 -6.65 26.03 -6.61
C VAL A 83 -6.43 25.53 -5.17
N ASN A 84 -6.07 24.26 -5.02
CA ASN A 84 -5.79 23.65 -3.73
C ASN A 84 -4.29 23.32 -3.59
N PRO A 85 -3.47 24.18 -2.95
CA PRO A 85 -2.04 23.94 -2.84
C PRO A 85 -1.65 22.73 -1.98
N ALA A 86 -2.58 22.13 -1.24
CA ALA A 86 -2.33 20.95 -0.45
C ALA A 86 -2.35 19.64 -1.28
N LEU A 87 -2.76 19.70 -2.54
CA LEU A 87 -2.78 18.56 -3.45
C LEU A 87 -1.80 18.78 -4.61
N ALA A 88 -1.04 17.75 -4.96
CA ALA A 88 -0.16 17.80 -6.13
C ALA A 88 -0.91 18.01 -7.46
N THR A 89 -2.21 17.67 -7.49
CA THR A 89 -3.15 17.86 -8.60
C THR A 89 -4.04 19.09 -8.41
N GLY A 90 -3.73 19.93 -7.44
CA GLY A 90 -4.64 20.98 -6.97
C GLY A 90 -4.91 22.11 -7.95
N GLU A 91 -4.16 22.24 -9.02
CA GLU A 91 -4.35 23.22 -10.12
C GLU A 91 -5.32 22.73 -11.20
N ILE A 92 -5.65 21.42 -11.17
CA ILE A 92 -6.51 20.78 -12.17
C ILE A 92 -7.69 20.04 -11.52
N GLU A 93 -8.68 19.73 -12.32
CA GLU A 93 -9.76 18.82 -11.98
C GLU A 93 -10.15 18.01 -13.23
N VAL A 94 -10.96 16.96 -13.06
CA VAL A 94 -11.47 16.17 -14.17
C VAL A 94 -12.97 16.40 -14.29
N ALA A 95 -13.39 17.03 -15.40
CA ALA A 95 -14.80 17.15 -15.73
C ALA A 95 -15.31 15.79 -16.26
N ALA A 96 -16.15 15.12 -15.47
CA ALA A 96 -16.67 13.81 -15.80
C ALA A 96 -17.63 13.88 -17.00
N SER A 97 -17.44 12.99 -17.97
CA SER A 97 -18.39 12.69 -19.04
C SER A 97 -19.06 11.33 -18.87
N GLY A 98 -18.59 10.52 -17.93
CA GLY A 98 -19.17 9.23 -17.56
C GLY A 98 -18.63 8.75 -16.22
N LEU A 99 -19.45 8.00 -15.50
CA LEU A 99 -19.09 7.41 -14.20
C LEU A 99 -19.74 6.04 -14.06
N GLU A 100 -18.97 5.07 -13.63
CA GLU A 100 -19.42 3.70 -13.37
C GLU A 100 -18.98 3.26 -11.97
N VAL A 101 -19.89 2.66 -11.21
CA VAL A 101 -19.58 2.04 -9.92
C VAL A 101 -19.06 0.63 -10.18
N LEU A 102 -17.77 0.43 -10.02
CA LEU A 102 -17.13 -0.88 -10.18
C LEU A 102 -17.44 -1.79 -8.98
N ASN A 103 -17.43 -1.23 -7.77
CA ASN A 103 -17.77 -1.98 -6.56
C ASN A 103 -18.18 -1.05 -5.41
N PRO A 104 -19.33 -1.30 -4.77
CA PRO A 104 -19.70 -0.59 -3.55
C PRO A 104 -18.87 -1.08 -2.36
N SER A 105 -18.74 -0.23 -1.35
CA SER A 105 -18.05 -0.54 -0.08
C SER A 105 -19.03 -0.56 1.08
N ALA A 106 -18.85 -1.50 2.01
CA ALA A 106 -19.46 -1.41 3.33
C ALA A 106 -18.93 -0.19 4.11
N PRO A 107 -19.64 0.30 5.13
CA PRO A 107 -19.12 1.34 6.00
C PRO A 107 -17.77 0.94 6.61
N LEU A 108 -16.81 1.88 6.56
CA LEU A 108 -15.48 1.63 7.09
C LEU A 108 -15.49 1.61 8.62
N PRO A 109 -14.67 0.75 9.27
CA PRO A 109 -14.51 0.72 10.72
C PRO A 109 -13.82 2.00 11.25
N PHE A 110 -13.07 2.72 10.42
CA PHE A 110 -12.44 4.01 10.72
C PHE A 110 -12.14 4.80 9.44
N GLN A 111 -11.94 6.10 9.58
CA GLN A 111 -11.57 6.98 8.47
C GLN A 111 -10.13 6.75 8.03
N LEU A 112 -9.88 6.82 6.71
CA LEU A 112 -8.54 6.62 6.14
C LEU A 112 -7.70 7.90 6.10
N ASP A 113 -8.25 9.04 6.52
CA ASP A 113 -7.48 10.28 6.60
C ASP A 113 -6.45 10.24 7.75
N GLU A 114 -5.38 11.03 7.60
CA GLU A 114 -4.32 11.11 8.61
C GLU A 114 -4.68 11.95 9.84
N ARG A 115 -5.79 12.68 9.81
CA ARG A 115 -6.23 13.57 10.90
C ARG A 115 -6.95 12.81 12.00
N THR A 116 -7.53 11.68 11.65
CA THR A 116 -8.29 10.85 12.60
C THR A 116 -7.33 9.94 13.37
N THR A 117 -7.31 10.10 14.70
CA THR A 117 -6.63 9.15 15.58
C THR A 117 -7.43 7.87 15.68
N VAL A 118 -6.82 6.74 15.36
CA VAL A 118 -7.47 5.43 15.39
C VAL A 118 -6.75 4.55 16.41
N ASN A 119 -7.53 3.84 17.22
CA ASN A 119 -7.02 2.88 18.20
C ASN A 119 -6.17 1.80 17.51
N GLU A 120 -5.08 1.39 18.15
CA GLU A 120 -4.13 0.42 17.59
C GLU A 120 -4.77 -0.93 17.32
N ASP A 121 -5.63 -1.43 18.20
CA ASP A 121 -6.34 -2.71 18.01
C ASP A 121 -7.19 -2.69 16.74
N ALA A 122 -7.91 -1.59 16.48
CA ALA A 122 -8.70 -1.42 15.26
C ALA A 122 -7.81 -1.38 14.01
N ARG A 123 -6.64 -0.71 14.09
CA ARG A 123 -5.66 -0.66 13.00
C ARG A 123 -5.05 -2.02 12.72
N LEU A 124 -4.72 -2.80 13.75
CA LEU A 124 -4.19 -4.15 13.62
C LEU A 124 -5.23 -5.11 13.05
N LYS A 125 -6.47 -5.05 13.56
CA LYS A 125 -7.59 -5.88 13.06
C LYS A 125 -7.91 -5.61 11.59
N HIS A 126 -7.84 -4.36 11.16
CA HIS A 126 -8.13 -3.93 9.79
C HIS A 126 -6.87 -3.39 9.10
N ARG A 127 -5.77 -4.12 9.22
CA ARG A 127 -4.45 -3.68 8.73
C ARG A 127 -4.44 -3.33 7.24
N TYR A 128 -5.22 -4.03 6.43
CA TYR A 128 -5.38 -3.76 5.01
C TYR A 128 -5.98 -2.38 4.70
N LEU A 129 -6.78 -1.81 5.60
CA LEU A 129 -7.26 -0.43 5.52
C LEU A 129 -6.22 0.56 6.06
N ASP A 130 -5.57 0.25 7.18
CA ASP A 130 -4.53 1.09 7.75
C ASP A 130 -3.36 1.29 6.78
N LEU A 131 -3.04 0.29 5.96
CA LEU A 131 -2.02 0.38 4.90
C LEU A 131 -2.40 1.31 3.73
N ARG A 132 -3.65 1.76 3.64
CA ARG A 132 -4.07 2.82 2.69
C ARG A 132 -3.83 4.23 3.23
N ARG A 133 -3.51 4.37 4.51
CA ARG A 133 -3.11 5.65 5.11
C ARG A 133 -1.68 5.97 4.71
N GLY A 134 -1.41 7.23 4.36
CA GLY A 134 -0.15 7.69 3.78
C GLY A 134 1.06 7.22 4.58
N ARG A 135 1.10 7.51 5.89
CA ARG A 135 2.23 7.15 6.76
C ARG A 135 2.59 5.66 6.73
N MET A 136 1.59 4.79 6.75
CA MET A 136 1.83 3.34 6.75
C MET A 136 2.24 2.83 5.37
N HIS A 137 1.64 3.37 4.33
CA HIS A 137 2.03 3.11 2.94
C HIS A 137 3.48 3.52 2.71
N ASP A 138 3.85 4.73 3.08
CA ASP A 138 5.20 5.30 2.88
C ASP A 138 6.27 4.51 3.63
N ALA A 139 5.95 4.01 4.84
CA ALA A 139 6.85 3.14 5.59
C ALA A 139 7.17 1.83 4.83
N LEU A 140 6.19 1.21 4.15
CA LEU A 140 6.44 0.03 3.32
C LEU A 140 7.21 0.36 2.04
N VAL A 141 6.92 1.48 1.41
CA VAL A 141 7.68 1.96 0.24
C VAL A 141 9.12 2.23 0.62
N LEU A 142 9.36 2.92 1.74
CA LEU A 142 10.71 3.16 2.26
C LEU A 142 11.45 1.85 2.54
N ARG A 143 10.80 0.91 3.23
CA ARG A 143 11.38 -0.41 3.50
C ARG A 143 11.79 -1.13 2.20
N SER A 144 10.95 -1.07 1.18
CA SER A 144 11.26 -1.66 -0.14
C SER A 144 12.48 -0.98 -0.79
N ALA A 145 12.55 0.36 -0.71
CA ALA A 145 13.68 1.11 -1.25
C ALA A 145 14.99 0.80 -0.52
N VAL A 146 14.96 0.73 0.83
CA VAL A 146 16.13 0.35 1.64
C VAL A 146 16.59 -1.07 1.31
N THR A 147 15.66 -2.02 1.20
CA THR A 147 15.99 -3.41 0.82
C THR A 147 16.67 -3.48 -0.55
N ARG A 148 16.19 -2.69 -1.51
CA ARG A 148 16.81 -2.60 -2.85
C ARG A 148 18.22 -2.03 -2.76
N ALA A 149 18.40 -0.91 -2.07
CA ALA A 149 19.71 -0.27 -1.91
C ALA A 149 20.75 -1.20 -1.25
N ILE A 150 20.33 -1.99 -0.25
CA ILE A 150 21.20 -3.01 0.37
C ILE A 150 21.65 -4.03 -0.69
N ARG A 151 20.72 -4.56 -1.48
CA ARG A 151 21.05 -5.54 -2.53
C ARG A 151 21.98 -4.93 -3.59
N GLU A 152 21.62 -3.79 -4.15
CA GLU A 152 22.44 -3.11 -5.16
C GLU A 152 23.87 -2.85 -4.66
N THR A 153 24.02 -2.44 -3.40
CA THR A 153 25.35 -2.20 -2.80
C THR A 153 26.15 -3.49 -2.65
N LEU A 154 25.53 -4.54 -2.14
CA LEU A 154 26.24 -5.82 -1.88
C LEU A 154 26.53 -6.57 -3.19
N ASP A 155 25.60 -6.54 -4.14
CA ASP A 155 25.81 -7.08 -5.49
C ASP A 155 26.97 -6.37 -6.19
N GLY A 156 27.04 -5.03 -6.06
CA GLY A 156 28.17 -4.24 -6.59
C GLY A 156 29.52 -4.53 -5.93
N LEU A 157 29.51 -5.13 -4.73
CA LEU A 157 30.69 -5.64 -4.01
C LEU A 157 30.93 -7.13 -4.24
N GLU A 158 30.22 -7.75 -5.20
CA GLU A 158 30.29 -9.16 -5.58
C GLU A 158 29.89 -10.13 -4.45
N PHE A 159 28.97 -9.72 -3.57
CA PHE A 159 28.34 -10.62 -2.60
C PHE A 159 27.20 -11.40 -3.27
N TYR A 160 26.97 -12.63 -2.84
CA TYR A 160 25.90 -13.50 -3.29
C TYR A 160 24.72 -13.49 -2.32
N ASP A 161 23.50 -13.20 -2.82
CA ASP A 161 22.25 -13.34 -2.04
C ASP A 161 21.83 -14.81 -2.02
N ILE A 162 22.03 -15.49 -0.90
CA ILE A 162 21.73 -16.92 -0.77
C ILE A 162 20.72 -17.14 0.34
N GLU A 163 19.54 -17.64 -0.02
CA GLU A 163 18.51 -18.03 0.94
C GLU A 163 18.88 -19.32 1.67
N THR A 164 18.70 -19.30 2.99
CA THR A 164 18.91 -20.46 3.85
C THR A 164 17.57 -21.07 4.27
N PRO A 165 17.53 -22.36 4.65
CA PRO A 165 16.29 -23.04 5.05
C PRO A 165 15.57 -22.35 6.21
N THR A 166 14.24 -22.23 6.12
CA THR A 166 13.38 -21.68 7.17
C THR A 166 12.85 -22.76 8.12
N LEU A 167 12.69 -24.00 7.66
CA LEU A 167 12.39 -25.14 8.53
C LEU A 167 13.66 -25.93 8.77
N THR A 168 14.13 -25.94 10.03
CA THR A 168 15.42 -26.50 10.41
C THR A 168 15.29 -27.39 11.63
N ARG A 169 16.39 -27.92 12.12
CA ARG A 169 16.50 -28.46 13.47
C ARG A 169 16.61 -27.32 14.48
N SER A 170 16.15 -27.55 15.70
CA SER A 170 16.45 -26.66 16.83
C SER A 170 17.96 -26.51 17.02
N THR A 171 18.39 -25.27 17.23
CA THR A 171 19.80 -24.91 17.47
C THR A 171 19.93 -24.21 18.81
N PRO A 172 21.00 -24.49 19.57
CA PRO A 172 21.20 -23.90 20.91
C PRO A 172 21.70 -22.45 20.81
N GLU A 173 20.86 -21.53 20.30
CA GLU A 173 21.25 -20.12 20.10
C GLU A 173 20.78 -19.17 21.22
N GLY A 174 20.39 -19.69 22.37
CA GLY A 174 20.15 -18.92 23.60
C GLY A 174 18.70 -18.50 23.85
N ALA A 175 17.87 -18.30 22.85
CA ALA A 175 16.43 -18.06 22.98
C ALA A 175 15.63 -19.36 22.79
N ARG A 176 14.33 -19.34 23.09
CA ARG A 176 13.45 -20.43 22.73
C ARG A 176 13.12 -20.38 21.23
N ASP A 177 13.08 -21.55 20.60
CA ASP A 177 12.65 -21.68 19.21
C ASP A 177 11.14 -21.78 19.11
N PHE A 178 10.58 -21.15 18.08
CA PHE A 178 9.27 -21.55 17.60
C PHE A 178 9.38 -22.90 16.92
N VAL A 179 8.53 -23.84 17.31
CA VAL A 179 8.54 -25.21 16.79
C VAL A 179 7.33 -25.51 15.92
N VAL A 180 7.54 -26.33 14.90
CA VAL A 180 6.50 -26.76 13.94
C VAL A 180 6.42 -28.29 13.97
N PRO A 181 5.27 -28.90 14.31
CA PRO A 181 5.16 -30.36 14.34
C PRO A 181 5.31 -30.98 12.94
N ALA A 182 6.08 -32.06 12.85
CA ALA A 182 6.27 -32.81 11.61
C ALA A 182 5.10 -33.78 11.40
N ARG A 183 4.22 -33.50 10.43
CA ARG A 183 3.02 -34.33 10.15
C ARG A 183 3.35 -35.79 9.80
N LEU A 184 4.45 -36.01 9.07
CA LEU A 184 4.86 -37.34 8.60
C LEU A 184 5.62 -38.15 9.65
N HIS A 185 6.09 -37.50 10.71
CA HIS A 185 6.89 -38.12 11.78
C HIS A 185 6.35 -37.71 13.15
N PRO A 186 5.32 -38.40 13.66
CA PRO A 186 4.76 -38.13 14.99
C PRO A 186 5.86 -38.10 16.06
N GLY A 187 5.81 -37.07 16.92
CA GLY A 187 6.81 -36.87 17.97
C GLY A 187 8.08 -36.13 17.52
N SER A 188 8.18 -35.80 16.23
CA SER A 188 9.28 -34.98 15.69
C SER A 188 8.82 -33.55 15.41
N TRP A 189 9.76 -32.61 15.48
CA TRP A 189 9.50 -31.17 15.33
C TRP A 189 10.56 -30.54 14.46
N TYR A 190 10.15 -29.58 13.65
CA TYR A 190 11.02 -28.58 13.04
C TYR A 190 11.11 -27.35 13.95
N ALA A 191 12.14 -26.57 13.78
CA ALA A 191 12.29 -25.25 14.39
C ALA A 191 12.36 -24.16 13.33
N LEU A 192 11.84 -22.99 13.66
CA LEU A 192 12.06 -21.76 12.88
C LEU A 192 13.38 -21.13 13.34
N PRO A 193 14.28 -20.69 12.44
CA PRO A 193 15.62 -20.26 12.82
C PRO A 193 15.62 -18.94 13.58
N GLN A 194 16.37 -18.86 14.65
CA GLN A 194 16.65 -17.61 15.37
C GLN A 194 17.63 -16.72 14.60
N SER A 195 18.54 -17.35 13.86
CA SER A 195 19.43 -16.73 12.89
C SER A 195 19.93 -17.78 11.87
N PRO A 196 20.43 -17.38 10.69
CA PRO A 196 21.04 -18.29 9.73
C PRO A 196 22.50 -18.64 10.08
N GLN A 197 22.92 -18.52 11.33
CA GLN A 197 24.34 -18.57 11.73
C GLN A 197 25.07 -19.86 11.30
N LEU A 198 24.46 -21.02 11.51
CA LEU A 198 25.05 -22.31 11.10
C LEU A 198 25.20 -22.43 9.57
N PHE A 199 24.16 -22.05 8.84
CA PHE A 199 24.20 -22.07 7.38
C PHE A 199 25.21 -21.07 6.83
N LYS A 200 25.31 -19.90 7.44
CA LYS A 200 26.29 -18.88 7.08
C LYS A 200 27.73 -19.41 7.23
N GLN A 201 28.03 -20.11 8.32
CA GLN A 201 29.32 -20.76 8.52
C GLN A 201 29.59 -21.85 7.48
N LEU A 202 28.58 -22.69 7.19
CA LEU A 202 28.69 -23.75 6.19
C LEU A 202 28.94 -23.18 4.77
N LEU A 203 28.30 -22.06 4.43
CA LEU A 203 28.52 -21.38 3.16
C LEU A 203 29.96 -20.86 3.06
N MET A 204 30.53 -20.32 4.15
CA MET A 204 31.94 -19.89 4.20
C MET A 204 32.88 -21.08 3.99
N VAL A 205 32.62 -22.19 4.68
CA VAL A 205 33.40 -23.44 4.52
C VAL A 205 33.28 -23.99 3.07
N ALA A 206 32.11 -23.81 2.44
CA ALA A 206 31.87 -24.21 1.05
C ALA A 206 32.53 -23.27 0.01
N GLY A 207 33.25 -22.23 0.44
CA GLY A 207 33.95 -21.30 -0.44
C GLY A 207 33.13 -20.09 -0.88
N MET A 208 31.97 -19.85 -0.30
CA MET A 208 31.18 -18.62 -0.54
C MET A 208 31.76 -17.49 0.29
N GLU A 209 32.85 -16.87 -0.17
CA GLU A 209 33.60 -15.87 0.59
C GLU A 209 32.80 -14.58 0.86
N ARG A 210 31.84 -14.26 -0.04
CA ARG A 210 31.03 -13.06 0.01
C ARG A 210 29.55 -13.45 -0.04
N TYR A 211 28.96 -13.59 1.11
CA TYR A 211 27.56 -13.98 1.28
C TYR A 211 26.76 -12.90 2.00
N TYR A 212 25.53 -12.68 1.58
CA TYR A 212 24.53 -11.96 2.36
C TYR A 212 23.16 -12.58 2.25
N GLN A 213 22.27 -12.19 3.13
CA GLN A 213 20.86 -12.58 3.12
C GLN A 213 20.05 -11.59 3.92
N ILE A 214 18.86 -11.23 3.44
CA ILE A 214 17.84 -10.53 4.22
C ILE A 214 16.98 -11.61 4.90
N ALA A 215 17.48 -12.13 6.02
CA ALA A 215 16.90 -13.28 6.69
C ALA A 215 15.69 -12.94 7.56
N ARG A 216 14.74 -13.87 7.62
CA ARG A 216 13.67 -13.87 8.63
C ARG A 216 14.19 -14.63 9.85
N CYS A 217 14.19 -13.94 11.00
CA CYS A 217 14.62 -14.51 12.29
C CYS A 217 13.42 -14.58 13.23
N TYR A 218 13.33 -15.66 14.00
CA TYR A 218 12.20 -15.96 14.87
C TYR A 218 12.72 -16.26 16.27
N ARG A 219 12.10 -15.70 17.31
CA ARG A 219 12.43 -15.95 18.70
C ARG A 219 11.17 -16.06 19.51
N ASP A 220 10.99 -17.13 20.25
CA ASP A 220 9.87 -17.33 21.19
C ASP A 220 10.24 -16.73 22.53
N GLU A 221 10.22 -15.40 22.60
CA GLU A 221 10.55 -14.59 23.76
C GLU A 221 9.37 -13.69 24.12
N ASP A 222 9.22 -13.38 25.38
CA ASP A 222 8.28 -12.38 25.84
C ASP A 222 8.72 -10.99 25.36
N PHE A 223 7.80 -10.27 24.74
CA PHE A 223 8.03 -8.90 24.36
C PHE A 223 8.18 -8.02 25.60
N ARG A 224 8.94 -6.94 25.48
CA ARG A 224 8.97 -5.92 26.52
C ARG A 224 7.59 -5.29 26.67
N ALA A 225 7.27 -4.79 27.87
CA ALA A 225 5.95 -4.20 28.17
C ALA A 225 5.59 -2.98 27.31
N ASP A 226 6.56 -2.40 26.62
CA ASP A 226 6.42 -1.22 25.75
C ASP A 226 6.33 -1.56 24.25
N ARG A 227 6.20 -2.83 23.87
CA ARG A 227 6.14 -3.30 22.47
C ARG A 227 5.11 -4.37 22.25
#